data_1fb3389ed7f62953df5db4aa2b6215d7
#
_entry.id   1fb3389ed7f62953df5db4aa2b6215d7
#
_cell.length_a   1.000
_cell.length_b   1.000
_cell.length_c   1.000
_cell.angle_alpha   90.00
_cell.angle_beta   90.00
_cell.angle_gamma   90.00
#
_symmetry.space_group_name_H-M   'P 1'
#
loop_
_entity.id
_entity.type
_entity.pdbx_description
1 polymer ?
#
loop_
_entity_poly.entity_id
_entity_poly.type
_entity_poly.pdbx_seq_one_letter_code
_entity_poly.pdbx_strand_id
1 'polypeptide(L)'
;TTSVFGSEYSTARLITYEEMQNLSAGSWTKGTNNSGYKNGFTFSKNGNNPLKFTVEGKGILLLFQSNSNASMGTANVTVNGKTTPVKSNLQYTWGGLDGNVGYYQNTSGKLDVSIAMDNPSTTFVLYGIAVIE
;
A
#
# COMPACT_ATOMS: atom_id res chain seq x y z
N THR A 1 -3.15 20.54 -0.96
CA THR A 1 -4.41 20.22 -0.29
C THR A 1 -4.23 19.08 0.69
N THR A 2 -4.78 19.22 1.85
CA THR A 2 -4.75 18.16 2.83
C THR A 2 -5.95 17.25 2.67
N SER A 3 -5.72 15.96 2.80
CA SER A 3 -6.80 14.97 2.85
C SER A 3 -6.98 14.55 4.29
N VAL A 4 -8.22 14.51 4.75
CA VAL A 4 -8.53 14.13 6.13
C VAL A 4 -9.22 12.77 6.10
N PHE A 5 -8.64 11.81 6.82
CA PHE A 5 -9.13 10.44 6.88
C PHE A 5 -9.63 10.09 8.27
N GLY A 6 -10.39 10.99 8.88
CA GLY A 6 -10.88 10.83 10.22
C GLY A 6 -10.30 11.89 11.15
N SER A 7 -10.82 11.96 12.37
CA SER A 7 -10.47 13.03 13.30
C SER A 7 -9.08 12.86 13.91
N GLU A 8 -8.58 11.64 13.98
CA GLU A 8 -7.26 11.37 14.56
C GLU A 8 -6.11 11.49 13.54
N TYR A 9 -6.44 11.66 12.25
CA TYR A 9 -5.42 11.80 11.20
C TYR A 9 -5.49 13.21 10.64
N SER A 10 -4.45 13.99 10.86
CA SER A 10 -4.44 15.37 10.38
C SER A 10 -4.25 15.44 8.86
N THR A 11 -3.30 14.70 8.31
CA THR A 11 -2.99 14.71 6.88
C THR A 11 -2.41 13.38 6.44
N ALA A 12 -2.63 13.07 5.16
CA ALA A 12 -1.91 11.98 4.49
C ALA A 12 -1.40 12.50 3.16
N ARG A 13 -0.19 12.14 2.78
CA ARG A 13 0.49 12.63 1.60
C ARG A 13 1.01 11.45 0.79
N LEU A 14 0.63 11.40 -0.50
CA LEU A 14 1.20 10.42 -1.42
C LEU A 14 2.70 10.65 -1.55
N ILE A 15 3.47 9.56 -1.47
CA ILE A 15 4.92 9.64 -1.58
C ILE A 15 5.38 9.11 -2.94
N THR A 16 6.53 9.60 -3.38
CA THR A 16 7.16 9.18 -4.63
C THR A 16 8.12 8.03 -4.38
N TYR A 17 8.58 7.38 -5.45
CA TYR A 17 9.61 6.34 -5.32
C TYR A 17 10.88 6.88 -4.68
N GLU A 18 11.23 8.15 -4.97
CA GLU A 18 12.43 8.78 -4.41
C GLU A 18 12.32 8.97 -2.90
N GLU A 19 11.12 9.14 -2.39
CA GLU A 19 10.87 9.31 -0.95
C GLU A 19 10.89 7.96 -0.21
N MET A 20 10.82 6.86 -0.94
CA MET A 20 10.88 5.51 -0.37
C MET A 20 12.34 5.11 -0.23
N GLN A 21 12.91 5.31 0.96
CA GLN A 21 14.31 4.99 1.22
C GLN A 21 14.53 3.48 1.25
N ASN A 22 15.66 3.05 0.73
CA ASN A 22 16.03 1.62 0.69
C ASN A 22 14.99 0.76 -0.04
N LEU A 23 14.37 1.32 -1.08
CA LEU A 23 13.29 0.65 -1.81
C LEU A 23 13.79 -0.62 -2.49
N SER A 24 13.11 -1.71 -2.21
CA SER A 24 13.29 -3.00 -2.89
C SER A 24 11.91 -3.49 -3.31
N ALA A 25 11.67 -3.59 -4.60
CA ALA A 25 10.35 -3.96 -5.11
C ALA A 25 10.04 -5.46 -4.94
N GLY A 26 11.06 -6.31 -4.81
CA GLY A 26 10.84 -7.74 -4.65
C GLY A 26 10.06 -8.33 -5.82
N SER A 27 8.94 -8.98 -5.51
CA SER A 27 8.05 -9.56 -6.52
C SER A 27 6.99 -8.56 -7.03
N TRP A 28 7.19 -7.28 -6.76
CA TRP A 28 6.32 -6.20 -7.22
C TRP A 28 7.00 -5.45 -8.35
N THR A 29 6.21 -4.93 -9.28
CA THR A 29 6.70 -4.15 -10.42
C THR A 29 6.24 -2.71 -10.25
N LYS A 30 7.15 -1.75 -10.42
CA LYS A 30 6.80 -0.33 -10.41
C LYS A 30 5.82 -0.03 -11.53
N GLY A 31 4.77 0.72 -11.22
CA GLY A 31 3.78 1.12 -12.18
C GLY A 31 2.45 0.41 -11.98
N THR A 32 1.42 0.98 -12.58
CA THR A 32 0.06 0.46 -12.52
C THR A 32 -0.58 0.56 -13.90
N ASN A 33 -1.76 0.02 -14.05
CA ASN A 33 -2.55 0.18 -15.26
C ASN A 33 -3.32 1.52 -15.29
N ASN A 34 -3.11 2.38 -14.31
CA ASN A 34 -3.75 3.68 -14.21
C ASN A 34 -2.71 4.79 -14.36
N SER A 35 -2.75 5.54 -15.46
CA SER A 35 -1.76 6.57 -15.76
C SER A 35 -1.81 7.77 -14.82
N GLY A 36 -2.87 7.91 -14.03
CA GLY A 36 -2.97 8.97 -13.03
C GLY A 36 -2.17 8.71 -11.76
N TYR A 37 -1.67 7.48 -11.58
CA TYR A 37 -0.93 7.09 -10.38
C TYR A 37 0.44 6.58 -10.79
N LYS A 38 1.45 7.45 -10.67
CA LYS A 38 2.78 7.19 -11.20
C LYS A 38 3.73 6.50 -10.23
N ASN A 39 3.39 6.48 -8.94
CA ASN A 39 4.24 5.89 -7.90
C ASN A 39 3.60 4.66 -7.27
N GLY A 40 2.94 3.87 -8.08
CA GLY A 40 2.30 2.65 -7.64
C GLY A 40 3.11 1.41 -7.95
N PHE A 41 2.54 0.26 -7.60
CA PHE A 41 3.15 -1.05 -7.83
C PHE A 41 2.07 -2.06 -8.19
N THR A 42 2.44 -3.02 -9.02
CA THR A 42 1.59 -4.15 -9.34
C THR A 42 2.29 -5.44 -8.94
N PHE A 43 1.60 -6.32 -8.23
CA PHE A 43 2.18 -7.61 -7.85
C PHE A 43 2.35 -8.48 -9.10
N SER A 44 3.58 -8.94 -9.33
CA SER A 44 3.94 -9.61 -10.58
C SER A 44 3.62 -11.10 -10.60
N LYS A 45 3.27 -11.69 -9.45
CA LYS A 45 3.08 -13.15 -9.29
C LYS A 45 4.33 -13.96 -9.59
N ASN A 46 5.49 -13.35 -9.44
CA ASN A 46 6.78 -13.99 -9.65
C ASN A 46 7.45 -14.20 -8.31
N GLY A 47 6.96 -15.20 -7.57
CA GLY A 47 7.37 -15.42 -6.18
C GLY A 47 6.56 -14.56 -5.22
N ASN A 48 7.04 -14.39 -4.00
CA ASN A 48 6.38 -13.57 -2.98
C ASN A 48 7.41 -12.80 -2.15
N ASN A 49 8.38 -12.23 -2.82
CA ASN A 49 9.35 -11.36 -2.16
C ASN A 49 8.69 -10.04 -1.81
N PRO A 50 8.80 -9.55 -0.58
CA PRO A 50 8.08 -8.36 -0.17
C PRO A 50 8.59 -7.09 -0.85
N LEU A 51 7.69 -6.15 -1.04
CA LEU A 51 8.01 -4.76 -1.34
C LEU A 51 8.45 -4.11 -0.03
N LYS A 52 9.66 -3.57 0.01
CA LYS A 52 10.23 -2.99 1.23
C LYS A 52 10.72 -1.58 0.99
N PHE A 53 10.50 -0.72 1.97
CA PHE A 53 11.05 0.63 1.97
C PHE A 53 10.97 1.20 3.38
N THR A 54 11.63 2.36 3.56
CA THR A 54 11.64 3.09 4.83
C THR A 54 11.19 4.51 4.58
N VAL A 55 10.32 5.03 5.42
CA VAL A 55 9.88 6.43 5.41
C VAL A 55 9.71 6.91 6.84
N GLU A 56 9.57 8.22 7.01
CA GLU A 56 9.21 8.81 8.29
C GLU A 56 7.78 9.29 8.29
N GLY A 57 7.09 9.10 9.41
CA GLY A 57 5.72 9.55 9.59
C GLY A 57 5.04 8.85 10.75
N LYS A 58 3.73 8.98 10.82
CA LYS A 58 2.90 8.34 11.84
C LYS A 58 2.21 7.08 11.34
N GLY A 59 2.10 6.90 10.05
CA GLY A 59 1.41 5.73 9.52
C GLY A 59 1.49 5.63 8.02
N ILE A 60 0.94 4.53 7.52
CA ILE A 60 0.95 4.17 6.11
C ILE A 60 -0.48 3.94 5.68
N LEU A 61 -0.87 4.62 4.60
CA LEU A 61 -2.16 4.42 3.94
C LEU A 61 -1.90 3.86 2.54
N LEU A 62 -2.62 2.80 2.19
CA LEU A 62 -2.53 2.21 0.86
C LEU A 62 -3.72 2.66 0.01
N LEU A 63 -3.44 3.12 -1.21
CA LEU A 63 -4.46 3.35 -2.24
C LEU A 63 -4.33 2.23 -3.26
N PHE A 64 -5.39 1.49 -3.47
CA PHE A 64 -5.32 0.26 -4.27
C PHE A 64 -6.58 0.06 -5.10
N GLN A 65 -6.49 -0.81 -6.09
CA GLN A 65 -7.64 -1.22 -6.88
C GLN A 65 -8.45 -2.28 -6.12
N SER A 66 -9.72 -1.99 -5.87
CA SER A 66 -10.64 -2.96 -5.29
C SER A 66 -11.50 -3.58 -6.38
N ASN A 67 -11.74 -4.89 -6.28
CA ASN A 67 -12.54 -5.60 -7.27
C ASN A 67 -13.10 -6.87 -6.62
N SER A 68 -14.33 -7.23 -6.99
CA SER A 68 -14.96 -8.45 -6.49
C SER A 68 -14.44 -9.72 -7.18
N ASN A 69 -13.56 -9.59 -8.15
CA ASN A 69 -12.97 -10.72 -8.86
C ASN A 69 -12.14 -11.59 -7.91
N ALA A 70 -12.29 -12.90 -8.00
CA ALA A 70 -11.57 -13.84 -7.15
C ALA A 70 -10.05 -13.83 -7.35
N SER A 71 -9.56 -13.27 -8.46
CA SER A 71 -8.12 -13.13 -8.70
C SER A 71 -7.48 -12.03 -7.85
N MET A 72 -8.27 -11.14 -7.27
CA MET A 72 -7.77 -10.09 -6.39
C MET A 72 -7.51 -10.66 -5.00
N GLY A 73 -6.41 -10.25 -4.38
CA GLY A 73 -5.96 -10.83 -3.13
C GLY A 73 -5.80 -9.83 -2.00
N THR A 74 -5.17 -10.31 -0.94
CA THR A 74 -4.89 -9.54 0.27
C THR A 74 -3.39 -9.30 0.37
N ALA A 75 -3.01 -8.05 0.62
CA ALA A 75 -1.63 -7.68 0.91
C ALA A 75 -1.45 -7.57 2.43
N ASN A 76 -0.41 -8.18 2.94
CA ASN A 76 -0.05 -8.08 4.35
C ASN A 76 1.00 -6.98 4.48
N VAL A 77 0.62 -5.89 5.15
CA VAL A 77 1.49 -4.75 5.39
C VAL A 77 2.10 -4.90 6.78
N THR A 78 3.41 -5.02 6.82
CA THR A 78 4.15 -5.11 8.08
C THR A 78 4.95 -3.83 8.27
N VAL A 79 4.71 -3.14 9.37
CA VAL A 79 5.42 -1.92 9.73
C VAL A 79 5.95 -2.09 11.15
N ASN A 80 7.27 -2.00 11.28
CA ASN A 80 7.94 -2.12 12.58
C ASN A 80 7.52 -3.37 13.35
N GLY A 81 7.33 -4.47 12.62
CA GLY A 81 6.98 -5.76 13.21
C GLY A 81 5.49 -6.02 13.38
N LYS A 82 4.62 -5.05 13.08
CA LYS A 82 3.17 -5.24 13.17
C LYS A 82 2.56 -5.44 11.80
N THR A 83 1.83 -6.53 11.60
CA THR A 83 1.22 -6.88 10.33
C THR A 83 -0.26 -6.56 10.31
N THR A 84 -0.70 -5.90 9.24
CA THR A 84 -2.10 -5.56 8.99
C THR A 84 -2.49 -6.07 7.60
N PRO A 85 -3.54 -6.87 7.46
CA PRO A 85 -4.01 -7.30 6.14
C PRO A 85 -4.82 -6.20 5.46
N VAL A 86 -4.58 -6.00 4.16
CA VAL A 86 -5.34 -5.08 3.32
C VAL A 86 -5.96 -5.88 2.19
N LYS A 87 -7.27 -6.01 2.20
CA LYS A 87 -7.99 -6.87 1.28
C LYS A 87 -8.47 -6.06 0.08
N SER A 88 -8.09 -6.47 -1.14
CA SER A 88 -8.55 -5.82 -2.36
C SER A 88 -9.73 -6.54 -3.02
N ASN A 89 -9.99 -7.78 -2.64
CA ASN A 89 -11.16 -8.52 -3.10
C ASN A 89 -12.36 -8.09 -2.25
N LEU A 90 -13.03 -7.03 -2.68
CA LEU A 90 -14.15 -6.44 -1.95
C LEU A 90 -15.43 -6.65 -2.72
N GLN A 91 -16.46 -7.13 -2.03
CA GLN A 91 -17.78 -7.37 -2.60
C GLN A 91 -18.38 -6.05 -3.12
N TYR A 92 -19.05 -6.11 -4.26
CA TYR A 92 -19.70 -4.95 -4.90
C TYR A 92 -18.74 -3.89 -5.42
N THR A 93 -17.50 -4.27 -5.76
CA THR A 93 -16.55 -3.35 -6.40
C THR A 93 -16.14 -3.87 -7.78
N TRP A 94 -15.78 -2.93 -8.67
CA TRP A 94 -15.52 -3.24 -10.08
C TRP A 94 -14.27 -2.53 -10.58
N GLY A 95 -13.16 -2.65 -9.83
CA GLY A 95 -11.92 -2.05 -10.24
C GLY A 95 -11.78 -0.59 -9.85
N GLY A 96 -12.53 -0.15 -8.85
CA GLY A 96 -12.45 1.20 -8.33
C GLY A 96 -11.25 1.42 -7.43
N LEU A 97 -11.02 2.68 -7.08
CA LEU A 97 -10.00 3.10 -6.13
C LEU A 97 -10.54 2.96 -4.71
N ASP A 98 -9.74 2.37 -3.84
CA ASP A 98 -10.06 2.28 -2.42
C ASP A 98 -8.83 2.64 -1.59
N GLY A 99 -9.03 2.99 -0.34
CA GLY A 99 -7.95 3.35 0.57
C GLY A 99 -8.12 2.66 1.90
N ASN A 100 -6.98 2.25 2.49
CA ASN A 100 -7.00 1.58 3.78
C ASN A 100 -5.73 1.89 4.54
N VAL A 101 -5.87 2.12 5.85
CA VAL A 101 -4.73 2.36 6.73
C VAL A 101 -4.06 1.02 7.01
N GLY A 102 -2.78 0.91 6.64
CA GLY A 102 -1.98 -0.27 6.93
C GLY A 102 -1.31 -0.22 8.29
N TYR A 103 -1.08 0.98 8.82
CA TYR A 103 -0.42 1.16 10.10
C TYR A 103 -0.60 2.58 10.61
N TYR A 104 -0.71 2.75 11.91
CA TYR A 104 -0.76 4.07 12.54
C TYR A 104 -0.14 4.02 13.94
N GLN A 105 0.62 5.06 14.29
CA GLN A 105 1.14 5.30 15.63
C GLN A 105 0.97 6.78 16.00
N ASN A 106 0.97 7.08 17.28
CA ASN A 106 0.67 8.44 17.76
C ASN A 106 1.79 9.45 17.55
N THR A 107 3.02 8.98 17.36
CA THR A 107 4.17 9.85 17.20
C THR A 107 4.86 9.57 15.86
N SER A 108 5.40 10.62 15.25
CA SER A 108 6.18 10.48 14.03
C SER A 108 7.49 9.74 14.31
N GLY A 109 7.91 8.90 13.41
CA GLY A 109 9.15 8.18 13.53
C GLY A 109 9.46 7.38 12.28
N LYS A 110 10.52 6.60 12.34
CA LYS A 110 10.96 5.75 11.26
C LYS A 110 10.00 4.58 11.10
N LEU A 111 9.52 4.39 9.87
CA LEU A 111 8.61 3.29 9.52
C LEU A 111 9.33 2.36 8.54
N ASP A 112 9.63 1.16 8.99
CA ASP A 112 10.16 0.10 8.13
C ASP A 112 9.00 -0.72 7.59
N VAL A 113 8.73 -0.56 6.29
CA VAL A 113 7.52 -1.10 5.66
C VAL A 113 7.88 -2.30 4.80
N SER A 114 7.08 -3.36 4.93
CA SER A 114 7.20 -4.57 4.13
C SER A 114 5.81 -4.99 3.70
N ILE A 115 5.59 -5.17 2.40
CA ILE A 115 4.29 -5.56 1.84
C ILE A 115 4.45 -6.84 1.04
N ALA A 116 3.76 -7.89 1.46
CA ALA A 116 3.77 -9.19 0.80
C ALA A 116 2.34 -9.69 0.62
N MET A 117 2.13 -10.57 -0.34
CA MET A 117 0.81 -11.14 -0.57
C MET A 117 0.53 -12.27 0.41
N ASP A 118 -0.71 -12.33 0.89
CA ASP A 118 -1.19 -13.48 1.66
C ASP A 118 -1.23 -14.73 0.79
N ASN A 119 -1.69 -14.58 -0.45
CA ASN A 119 -1.70 -15.67 -1.43
C ASN A 119 -0.99 -15.19 -2.70
N PRO A 120 0.22 -15.69 -3.01
CA PRO A 120 0.98 -15.21 -4.18
C PRO A 120 0.38 -15.64 -5.52
N SER A 121 -0.66 -16.44 -5.53
CA SER A 121 -1.40 -16.76 -6.76
C SER A 121 -2.43 -15.69 -7.13
N THR A 122 -2.72 -14.75 -6.24
CA THR A 122 -3.64 -13.66 -6.48
C THR A 122 -2.89 -12.39 -6.87
N THR A 123 -3.61 -11.39 -7.35
CA THR A 123 -3.01 -10.13 -7.76
C THR A 123 -3.37 -9.00 -6.83
N PHE A 124 -2.62 -7.91 -6.91
CA PHE A 124 -2.87 -6.70 -6.14
C PHE A 124 -2.30 -5.52 -6.92
N VAL A 125 -3.13 -4.51 -7.15
CA VAL A 125 -2.69 -3.28 -7.81
C VAL A 125 -2.70 -2.15 -6.78
N LEU A 126 -1.50 -1.72 -6.42
CA LEU A 126 -1.29 -0.66 -5.44
C LEU A 126 -1.08 0.64 -6.20
N TYR A 127 -2.08 1.52 -6.19
CA TYR A 127 -2.02 2.79 -6.92
C TYR A 127 -1.03 3.76 -6.31
N GLY A 128 -0.89 3.75 -5.00
CA GLY A 128 0.05 4.61 -4.33
C GLY A 128 0.11 4.32 -2.85
N ILE A 129 1.12 4.89 -2.22
CA ILE A 129 1.32 4.79 -0.79
C ILE A 129 1.36 6.20 -0.24
N ALA A 130 0.60 6.46 0.81
CA ALA A 130 0.58 7.74 1.49
C ALA A 130 1.15 7.58 2.90
N VAL A 131 1.82 8.61 3.36
CA VAL A 131 2.34 8.69 4.73
C VAL A 131 1.41 9.58 5.53
N ILE A 132 0.99 9.11 6.68
CA ILE A 132 0.22 9.91 7.65
C ILE A 132 1.20 10.71 8.48
N GLU A 133 1.06 12.02 8.42
CA GLU A 133 2.00 12.95 9.07
C GLU A 133 1.49 13.49 10.40
#